data_50d38e0f467ed3d437886ff6bea11e2e
#
_entry.id   50d38e0f467ed3d437886ff6bea11e2e
#
_cell.length_a   1.000
_cell.length_b   1.000
_cell.length_c   1.000
_cell.angle_alpha   90.00
_cell.angle_beta   90.00
_cell.angle_gamma   90.00
#
_symmetry.space_group_name_H-M   'P 1'
#
loop_
_entity.id
_entity.type
_entity.pdbx_description
1 polymer ?
#
loop_
_entity_poly.entity_id
_entity_poly.type
_entity_poly.pdbx_seq_one_letter_code
_entity_poly.pdbx_strand_id
1 'polypeptide(L)'
;MEMQSESAYYKVAGLCFCLQGPVPQMANLAPFRCEKEDPLLFTLELVRSMPLVSATPVFCTQDGPGFPEIAIDKLSNGNYRFRMRPLPGEPVAAELRANESFTRAQLLLLEGDTHFAINNSLMLLYAFSSACKGVLEMHSSVVVNGGRGYLFLGKSGTGKSTHSSLWLKHIPGTMLLNDDNPILRLMPDGTARVFGSPWSGKTPCYKNLDFPAGAVVRIRQAPFNKIEKLPPVQAYASLMAAASSFRPFKTLAEGWHATLEGLVGVLPCYVLDCLPDQAAAELCHKTVVHG
;
A
#
# COMPACT_ATOMS: atom_id res chain seq x y z
N MET A 1 21.79 -26.13 21.14
CA MET A 1 22.29 -25.26 20.06
C MET A 1 21.11 -24.36 19.69
N GLU A 2 21.01 -23.19 20.30
CA GLU A 2 20.00 -22.18 19.93
C GLU A 2 20.31 -21.77 18.49
N MET A 3 19.42 -22.11 17.56
CA MET A 3 19.45 -21.51 16.22
C MET A 3 19.20 -20.01 16.42
N GLN A 4 20.23 -19.19 16.25
CA GLN A 4 20.06 -17.74 16.16
C GLN A 4 19.01 -17.48 15.09
N SER A 5 17.89 -16.92 15.49
CA SER A 5 16.83 -16.49 14.60
C SER A 5 17.44 -15.45 13.65
N GLU A 6 17.57 -15.80 12.39
CA GLU A 6 18.12 -14.92 11.37
C GLU A 6 17.18 -13.71 11.23
N SER A 7 17.69 -12.51 11.51
CA SER A 7 16.92 -11.27 11.42
C SER A 7 17.27 -10.54 10.13
N ALA A 8 16.29 -10.14 9.37
CA ALA A 8 16.45 -9.34 8.16
C ALA A 8 15.69 -8.02 8.30
N TYR A 9 16.34 -6.92 7.93
CA TYR A 9 15.80 -5.57 8.04
C TYR A 9 15.49 -5.01 6.66
N TYR A 10 14.38 -4.29 6.57
CA TYR A 10 13.90 -3.68 5.34
C TYR A 10 13.41 -2.27 5.62
N LYS A 11 13.60 -1.36 4.65
CA LYS A 11 13.23 0.04 4.79
C LYS A 11 12.34 0.46 3.62
N VAL A 12 11.12 0.86 3.92
CA VAL A 12 10.14 1.34 2.94
C VAL A 12 9.70 2.75 3.35
N ALA A 13 9.77 3.69 2.43
CA ALA A 13 9.42 5.09 2.68
C ALA A 13 10.06 5.69 3.95
N GLY A 14 11.31 5.32 4.24
CA GLY A 14 12.05 5.80 5.41
C GLY A 14 11.70 5.12 6.74
N LEU A 15 10.84 4.09 6.74
CA LEU A 15 10.46 3.33 7.95
C LEU A 15 11.06 1.92 7.89
N CYS A 16 11.85 1.57 8.91
CA CYS A 16 12.52 0.29 9.02
C CYS A 16 11.65 -0.73 9.76
N PHE A 17 11.62 -1.98 9.27
CA PHE A 17 10.97 -3.10 9.95
C PHE A 17 11.84 -4.36 9.88
N CYS A 18 11.54 -5.32 10.75
CA CYS A 18 12.31 -6.55 10.90
C CYS A 18 11.46 -7.79 10.60
N LEU A 19 12.04 -8.72 9.84
CA LEU A 19 11.57 -10.09 9.71
C LEU A 19 12.50 -11.03 10.46
N GLN A 20 11.94 -11.95 11.26
CA GLN A 20 12.68 -12.91 12.05
C GLN A 20 12.22 -14.34 11.75
N GLY A 21 13.15 -15.28 11.81
CA GLY A 21 12.89 -16.71 11.57
C GLY A 21 13.23 -17.17 10.16
N PRO A 22 12.78 -18.38 9.76
CA PRO A 22 13.10 -18.98 8.46
C PRO A 22 12.29 -18.34 7.33
N VAL A 23 12.62 -17.08 6.99
CA VAL A 23 11.97 -16.35 5.91
C VAL A 23 12.49 -16.85 4.55
N PRO A 24 11.63 -17.29 3.62
CA PRO A 24 12.07 -17.62 2.27
C PRO A 24 12.63 -16.38 1.56
N GLN A 25 13.44 -16.63 0.52
CA GLN A 25 13.95 -15.54 -0.29
C GLN A 25 12.80 -14.86 -1.04
N MET A 26 12.61 -13.57 -0.76
CA MET A 26 11.57 -12.73 -1.34
C MET A 26 12.20 -11.72 -2.29
N ALA A 27 12.09 -11.96 -3.60
CA ALA A 27 12.71 -11.11 -4.62
C ALA A 27 12.21 -9.65 -4.58
N ASN A 28 10.94 -9.45 -4.25
CA ASN A 28 10.33 -8.13 -4.12
C ASN A 28 10.86 -7.33 -2.93
N LEU A 29 11.30 -7.99 -1.86
CA LEU A 29 11.89 -7.35 -0.68
C LEU A 29 13.38 -7.01 -0.86
N ALA A 30 14.07 -7.69 -1.76
CA ALA A 30 15.52 -7.55 -1.94
C ALA A 30 15.99 -6.09 -2.15
N PRO A 31 15.33 -5.25 -2.98
CA PRO A 31 15.72 -3.84 -3.17
C PRO A 31 15.55 -2.97 -1.91
N PHE A 32 14.77 -3.42 -0.94
CA PHE A 32 14.44 -2.69 0.28
C PHE A 32 15.26 -3.13 1.49
N ARG A 33 16.17 -4.10 1.32
CA ARG A 33 17.04 -4.58 2.41
C ARG A 33 17.92 -3.45 2.91
N CYS A 34 18.07 -3.36 4.23
CA CYS A 34 18.91 -2.37 4.89
C CYS A 34 19.59 -2.95 6.13
N GLU A 35 20.46 -2.16 6.74
CA GLU A 35 20.92 -2.41 8.11
C GLU A 35 19.83 -2.05 9.12
N LYS A 36 20.00 -2.54 10.35
CA LYS A 36 19.07 -2.22 11.44
C LYS A 36 19.07 -0.72 11.72
N GLU A 37 17.89 -0.11 11.73
CA GLU A 37 17.68 1.28 12.14
C GLU A 37 16.55 1.33 13.18
N ASP A 38 16.81 1.92 14.32
CA ASP A 38 15.83 2.12 15.38
C ASP A 38 15.24 3.55 15.34
N PRO A 39 13.95 3.74 15.70
CA PRO A 39 13.03 2.71 16.13
C PRO A 39 12.46 1.89 14.96
N LEU A 40 12.32 0.58 15.15
CA LEU A 40 11.63 -0.27 14.18
C LEU A 40 10.14 0.08 14.13
N LEU A 41 9.57 0.08 12.93
CA LEU A 41 8.14 0.22 12.71
C LEU A 41 7.39 -0.97 13.31
N PHE A 42 7.85 -2.18 12.99
CA PHE A 42 7.40 -3.43 13.59
C PHE A 42 8.46 -4.54 13.46
N THR A 43 8.24 -5.60 14.21
CA THR A 43 8.92 -6.89 14.05
C THR A 43 7.89 -7.96 13.74
N LEU A 44 8.10 -8.73 12.68
CA LEU A 44 7.32 -9.91 12.30
C LEU A 44 8.17 -11.16 12.46
N GLU A 45 7.76 -12.07 13.34
CA GLU A 45 8.42 -13.35 13.59
C GLU A 45 7.64 -14.49 12.90
N LEU A 46 8.31 -15.28 12.06
CA LEU A 46 7.77 -16.52 11.53
C LEU A 46 7.88 -17.61 12.59
N VAL A 47 6.74 -18.19 12.97
CA VAL A 47 6.65 -19.22 14.02
C VAL A 47 6.12 -20.56 13.46
N ARG A 48 6.46 -21.65 14.14
CA ARG A 48 6.01 -23.00 13.72
C ARG A 48 4.67 -23.41 14.32
N SER A 49 4.25 -22.76 15.41
CA SER A 49 2.98 -23.02 16.06
C SER A 49 2.56 -21.82 16.88
N MET A 50 1.27 -21.74 17.18
CA MET A 50 0.69 -20.72 18.05
C MET A 50 -0.28 -21.36 19.03
N PRO A 51 -0.32 -20.93 20.31
CA PRO A 51 -1.27 -21.46 21.28
C PRO A 51 -2.72 -21.10 20.87
N LEU A 52 -3.66 -21.96 21.27
CA LEU A 52 -5.08 -21.63 21.12
C LEU A 52 -5.45 -20.51 22.08
N VAL A 53 -6.13 -19.48 21.56
CA VAL A 53 -6.61 -18.33 22.32
C VAL A 53 -8.05 -18.05 21.90
N SER A 54 -8.93 -17.78 22.86
CA SER A 54 -10.30 -17.39 22.58
C SER A 54 -10.35 -16.09 21.78
N ALA A 55 -11.24 -16.02 20.82
CA ALA A 55 -11.32 -14.93 19.87
C ALA A 55 -12.77 -14.51 19.60
N THR A 56 -12.98 -13.22 19.40
CA THR A 56 -14.24 -12.63 19.00
C THR A 56 -14.10 -12.02 17.63
N PRO A 57 -14.93 -12.37 16.63
CA PRO A 57 -14.89 -11.78 15.30
C PRO A 57 -15.12 -10.26 15.35
N VAL A 58 -14.32 -9.51 14.59
CA VAL A 58 -14.38 -8.05 14.48
C VAL A 58 -14.75 -7.63 13.07
N PHE A 59 -14.15 -8.26 12.06
CA PHE A 59 -14.30 -7.86 10.66
C PHE A 59 -13.96 -9.01 9.71
N CYS A 60 -14.56 -8.99 8.53
CA CYS A 60 -14.18 -9.82 7.40
C CYS A 60 -14.32 -9.01 6.12
N THR A 61 -13.32 -9.08 5.22
CA THR A 61 -13.43 -8.43 3.91
C THR A 61 -14.56 -9.03 3.09
N GLN A 62 -15.24 -8.20 2.29
CA GLN A 62 -16.36 -8.57 1.43
C GLN A 62 -16.17 -8.03 0.00
N ASP A 63 -14.92 -8.09 -0.50
CA ASP A 63 -14.58 -7.50 -1.81
C ASP A 63 -15.05 -8.33 -3.00
N GLY A 64 -15.58 -9.53 -2.75
CA GLY A 64 -16.17 -10.41 -3.76
C GLY A 64 -15.31 -11.63 -4.11
N PRO A 65 -15.80 -12.51 -5.00
CA PRO A 65 -15.22 -13.85 -5.20
C PRO A 65 -13.83 -13.87 -5.85
N GLY A 66 -13.38 -12.77 -6.43
CA GLY A 66 -12.05 -12.66 -7.07
C GLY A 66 -10.99 -11.97 -6.22
N PHE A 67 -11.25 -11.70 -4.95
CA PHE A 67 -10.36 -10.98 -4.04
C PHE A 67 -10.00 -11.83 -2.82
N PRO A 68 -8.82 -11.58 -2.20
CA PRO A 68 -8.43 -12.23 -0.96
C PRO A 68 -9.44 -11.98 0.16
N GLU A 69 -9.65 -13.01 0.99
CA GLU A 69 -10.46 -12.87 2.21
C GLU A 69 -9.54 -12.71 3.42
N ILE A 70 -9.78 -11.66 4.20
CA ILE A 70 -9.09 -11.38 5.45
C ILE A 70 -10.12 -11.30 6.57
N ALA A 71 -10.11 -12.29 7.46
CA ALA A 71 -10.95 -12.30 8.66
C ALA A 71 -10.13 -11.82 9.86
N ILE A 72 -10.67 -10.88 10.64
CA ILE A 72 -10.00 -10.26 11.78
C ILE A 72 -10.80 -10.55 13.05
N ASP A 73 -10.09 -11.05 14.06
CA ASP A 73 -10.65 -11.34 15.37
C ASP A 73 -9.87 -10.58 16.46
N LYS A 74 -10.55 -10.18 17.53
CA LYS A 74 -9.95 -9.72 18.78
C LYS A 74 -9.73 -10.93 19.69
N LEU A 75 -8.50 -11.13 20.14
CA LEU A 75 -8.14 -12.20 21.06
C LEU A 75 -8.38 -11.79 22.51
N SER A 76 -8.64 -12.75 23.38
CA SER A 76 -8.88 -12.51 24.83
C SER A 76 -7.68 -11.90 25.55
N ASN A 77 -6.46 -12.01 25.00
CA ASN A 77 -5.25 -11.37 25.53
C ASN A 77 -5.01 -9.94 25.00
N GLY A 78 -5.98 -9.35 24.29
CA GLY A 78 -5.88 -8.00 23.74
C GLY A 78 -5.26 -7.91 22.36
N ASN A 79 -4.62 -8.95 21.84
CA ASN A 79 -4.05 -8.98 20.50
C ASN A 79 -5.11 -9.12 19.42
N TYR A 80 -4.70 -8.96 18.16
CA TYR A 80 -5.52 -9.20 16.99
C TYR A 80 -5.03 -10.41 16.22
N ARG A 81 -5.97 -11.19 15.66
CA ARG A 81 -5.70 -12.31 14.76
C ARG A 81 -6.25 -12.02 13.38
N PHE A 82 -5.43 -12.21 12.37
CA PHE A 82 -5.81 -12.10 10.95
C PHE A 82 -5.66 -13.48 10.32
N ARG A 83 -6.72 -13.98 9.72
CA ARG A 83 -6.70 -15.20 8.91
C ARG A 83 -6.88 -14.82 7.47
N MET A 84 -5.93 -15.21 6.63
CA MET A 84 -5.85 -14.79 5.23
C MET A 84 -6.06 -15.97 4.30
N ARG A 85 -6.97 -15.80 3.33
CA ARG A 85 -7.21 -16.74 2.23
C ARG A 85 -6.96 -16.05 0.90
N PRO A 86 -6.32 -16.70 -0.09
CA PRO A 86 -6.16 -16.13 -1.43
C PRO A 86 -7.50 -15.83 -2.10
N LEU A 87 -8.47 -16.72 -1.94
CA LEU A 87 -9.85 -16.52 -2.40
C LEU A 87 -10.85 -17.03 -1.35
N PRO A 88 -12.09 -16.52 -1.33
CA PRO A 88 -13.15 -17.05 -0.48
C PRO A 88 -13.38 -18.54 -0.72
N GLY A 89 -13.46 -19.31 0.37
CA GLY A 89 -13.65 -20.75 0.34
C GLY A 89 -12.37 -21.58 0.20
N GLU A 90 -11.22 -20.98 -0.11
CA GLU A 90 -9.92 -21.66 -0.07
C GLU A 90 -9.41 -21.89 1.36
N PRO A 91 -8.45 -22.79 1.57
CA PRO A 91 -7.80 -22.96 2.86
C PRO A 91 -7.18 -21.64 3.37
N VAL A 92 -7.09 -21.49 4.68
CA VAL A 92 -6.37 -20.37 5.30
C VAL A 92 -4.88 -20.54 5.03
N ALA A 93 -4.28 -19.63 4.28
CA ALA A 93 -2.86 -19.68 3.94
C ALA A 93 -1.97 -19.21 5.10
N ALA A 94 -2.49 -18.33 5.96
CA ALA A 94 -1.74 -17.83 7.11
C ALA A 94 -2.63 -17.35 8.26
N GLU A 95 -2.07 -17.45 9.47
CA GLU A 95 -2.57 -16.78 10.66
C GLU A 95 -1.51 -15.78 11.14
N LEU A 96 -1.85 -14.49 11.11
CA LEU A 96 -1.04 -13.41 11.66
C LEU A 96 -1.63 -12.99 13.01
N ARG A 97 -0.80 -12.91 14.04
CA ARG A 97 -1.19 -12.32 15.34
C ARG A 97 -0.34 -11.10 15.62
N ALA A 98 -0.98 -9.98 15.88
CA ALA A 98 -0.32 -8.72 16.19
C ALA A 98 -0.77 -8.17 17.55
N ASN A 99 0.14 -7.51 18.25
CA ASN A 99 -0.21 -6.74 19.43
C ASN A 99 -1.10 -5.53 19.05
N GLU A 100 -1.68 -4.88 20.03
CA GLU A 100 -2.63 -3.79 19.82
C GLU A 100 -2.06 -2.57 19.09
N SER A 101 -0.75 -2.33 19.19
CA SER A 101 -0.04 -1.26 18.49
C SER A 101 0.54 -1.67 17.14
N PHE A 102 0.36 -2.93 16.72
CA PHE A 102 0.91 -3.51 15.49
C PHE A 102 2.44 -3.43 15.36
N THR A 103 3.15 -3.24 16.47
CA THR A 103 4.62 -3.15 16.50
C THR A 103 5.32 -4.49 16.66
N ARG A 104 4.59 -5.50 17.13
CA ARG A 104 5.08 -6.89 17.26
C ARG A 104 4.03 -7.86 16.74
N ALA A 105 4.45 -8.75 15.87
CA ALA A 105 3.57 -9.75 15.28
C ALA A 105 4.26 -11.09 15.09
N GLN A 106 3.45 -12.14 15.11
CA GLN A 106 3.84 -13.51 14.76
C GLN A 106 3.04 -13.99 13.57
N LEU A 107 3.69 -14.70 12.65
CA LEU A 107 3.09 -15.27 11.45
C LEU A 107 3.28 -16.79 11.47
N LEU A 108 2.16 -17.50 11.47
CA LEU A 108 2.09 -18.94 11.23
C LEU A 108 1.68 -19.17 9.78
N LEU A 109 2.59 -19.74 9.00
CA LEU A 109 2.30 -20.18 7.64
C LEU A 109 1.53 -21.51 7.71
N LEU A 110 0.44 -21.61 6.97
CA LEU A 110 -0.40 -22.78 6.84
C LEU A 110 -0.26 -23.36 5.43
N GLU A 111 -1.22 -24.14 4.99
CA GLU A 111 -1.21 -24.68 3.62
C GLU A 111 -1.52 -23.59 2.60
N GLY A 112 -0.72 -23.50 1.53
CA GLY A 112 -0.98 -22.58 0.42
C GLY A 112 0.22 -21.74 -0.01
N ASP A 113 -0.07 -20.58 -0.61
CA ASP A 113 0.94 -19.68 -1.15
C ASP A 113 1.65 -18.88 -0.04
N THR A 114 2.90 -19.29 0.24
CA THR A 114 3.78 -18.64 1.22
C THR A 114 4.08 -17.18 0.86
N HIS A 115 4.26 -16.88 -0.44
CA HIS A 115 4.52 -15.50 -0.88
C HIS A 115 3.30 -14.61 -0.66
N PHE A 116 2.10 -15.09 -0.98
CA PHE A 116 0.85 -14.42 -0.66
C PHE A 116 0.74 -14.14 0.85
N ALA A 117 0.96 -15.15 1.67
CA ALA A 117 0.85 -15.07 3.12
C ALA A 117 1.80 -14.01 3.73
N ILE A 118 3.09 -14.04 3.36
CA ILE A 118 4.09 -13.11 3.88
C ILE A 118 3.81 -11.69 3.37
N ASN A 119 3.57 -11.50 2.07
CA ASN A 119 3.34 -10.18 1.50
C ASN A 119 2.10 -9.48 2.10
N ASN A 120 0.97 -10.19 2.21
CA ASN A 120 -0.23 -9.62 2.81
C ASN A 120 -0.05 -9.31 4.30
N SER A 121 0.68 -10.16 5.05
CA SER A 121 1.02 -9.88 6.45
C SER A 121 1.85 -8.61 6.59
N LEU A 122 2.85 -8.42 5.74
CA LEU A 122 3.70 -7.23 5.72
C LEU A 122 2.92 -5.97 5.33
N MET A 123 2.07 -6.05 4.31
CA MET A 123 1.20 -4.95 3.89
C MET A 123 0.29 -4.50 5.03
N LEU A 124 -0.42 -5.44 5.66
CA LEU A 124 -1.30 -5.14 6.79
C LEU A 124 -0.55 -4.50 7.97
N LEU A 125 0.57 -5.09 8.38
CA LEU A 125 1.38 -4.55 9.46
C LEU A 125 1.93 -3.17 9.12
N TYR A 126 2.41 -2.99 7.89
CA TYR A 126 2.95 -1.72 7.44
C TYR A 126 1.88 -0.62 7.45
N ALA A 127 0.71 -0.88 6.85
CA ALA A 127 -0.40 0.07 6.82
C ALA A 127 -0.86 0.47 8.23
N PHE A 128 -0.99 -0.49 9.15
CA PHE A 128 -1.50 -0.21 10.49
C PHE A 128 -0.46 0.45 11.41
N SER A 129 0.77 -0.05 11.42
CA SER A 129 1.83 0.53 12.26
C SER A 129 2.31 1.91 11.79
N SER A 130 2.09 2.25 10.52
CA SER A 130 2.45 3.57 9.96
C SER A 130 1.29 4.57 9.90
N ALA A 131 0.06 4.19 10.23
CA ALA A 131 -1.13 5.02 10.09
C ALA A 131 -1.04 6.42 10.76
N CYS A 132 -0.31 6.53 11.89
CA CYS A 132 -0.08 7.79 12.60
C CYS A 132 1.27 8.46 12.26
N LYS A 133 1.92 8.06 11.16
CA LYS A 133 3.27 8.54 10.77
C LYS A 133 3.27 9.33 9.45
N GLY A 134 2.12 9.86 9.05
CA GLY A 134 1.98 10.58 7.78
C GLY A 134 2.09 9.68 6.54
N VAL A 135 1.76 8.40 6.65
CA VAL A 135 1.98 7.40 5.60
C VAL A 135 0.64 6.81 5.16
N LEU A 136 0.44 6.73 3.85
CA LEU A 136 -0.68 6.03 3.22
C LEU A 136 -0.13 5.00 2.22
N GLU A 137 -0.53 3.76 2.35
CA GLU A 137 -0.41 2.76 1.30
C GLU A 137 -1.57 2.94 0.33
N MET A 138 -1.26 3.15 -0.96
CA MET A 138 -2.23 3.58 -1.96
C MET A 138 -2.51 2.49 -2.99
N HIS A 139 -3.77 2.17 -3.24
CA HIS A 139 -4.13 1.37 -4.41
C HIS A 139 -4.09 2.24 -5.67
N SER A 140 -2.90 2.38 -6.26
CA SER A 140 -2.64 3.27 -7.38
C SER A 140 -1.50 2.79 -8.28
N SER A 141 -1.45 3.30 -9.51
CA SER A 141 -0.28 3.20 -10.38
C SER A 141 0.46 4.52 -10.40
N VAL A 142 1.80 4.50 -10.35
CA VAL A 142 2.62 5.71 -10.27
C VAL A 142 3.66 5.75 -11.37
N VAL A 143 3.67 6.84 -12.11
CA VAL A 143 4.74 7.18 -13.04
C VAL A 143 5.54 8.38 -12.53
N VAL A 144 6.80 8.47 -12.96
CA VAL A 144 7.67 9.61 -12.70
C VAL A 144 8.02 10.29 -14.01
N ASN A 145 7.86 11.59 -14.04
CA ASN A 145 8.27 12.44 -15.16
C ASN A 145 8.77 13.78 -14.62
N GLY A 146 9.86 14.32 -15.20
CA GLY A 146 10.44 15.58 -14.75
C GLY A 146 10.85 15.59 -13.26
N GLY A 147 11.23 14.43 -12.69
CA GLY A 147 11.63 14.31 -11.28
C GLY A 147 10.47 14.36 -10.28
N ARG A 148 9.21 14.25 -10.72
CA ARG A 148 8.01 14.22 -9.88
C ARG A 148 7.19 12.95 -10.13
N GLY A 149 6.54 12.44 -9.08
CA GLY A 149 5.66 11.28 -9.15
C GLY A 149 4.20 11.67 -9.34
N TYR A 150 3.51 11.00 -10.26
CA TYR A 150 2.09 11.21 -10.57
C TYR A 150 1.32 9.92 -10.29
N LEU A 151 0.32 10.00 -9.42
CA LEU A 151 -0.46 8.86 -8.94
C LEU A 151 -1.78 8.76 -9.72
N PHE A 152 -2.05 7.60 -10.29
CA PHE A 152 -3.32 7.30 -10.95
C PHE A 152 -4.19 6.42 -10.07
N LEU A 153 -5.34 6.96 -9.65
CA LEU A 153 -6.31 6.31 -8.78
C LEU A 153 -7.51 5.80 -9.58
N GLY A 154 -8.17 4.81 -9.03
CA GLY A 154 -9.44 4.27 -9.56
C GLY A 154 -9.68 2.84 -9.05
N LYS A 155 -10.91 2.37 -9.17
CA LYS A 155 -11.25 0.98 -8.84
C LYS A 155 -10.43 0.00 -9.70
N SER A 156 -10.36 -1.27 -9.28
CA SER A 156 -9.78 -2.32 -10.12
C SER A 156 -10.47 -2.33 -11.49
N GLY A 157 -9.69 -2.45 -12.56
CA GLY A 157 -10.21 -2.46 -13.94
C GLY A 157 -10.55 -1.09 -14.55
N THR A 158 -10.39 0.04 -13.85
CA THR A 158 -10.67 1.38 -14.42
C THR A 158 -9.62 1.87 -15.42
N GLY A 159 -8.47 1.19 -15.55
CA GLY A 159 -7.45 1.58 -16.51
C GLY A 159 -6.24 2.32 -15.91
N LYS A 160 -5.97 2.24 -14.61
CA LYS A 160 -4.77 2.86 -13.98
C LYS A 160 -3.48 2.46 -14.68
N SER A 161 -3.21 1.15 -14.77
CA SER A 161 -2.01 0.61 -15.43
C SER A 161 -2.00 0.88 -16.94
N THR A 162 -3.17 0.92 -17.57
CA THR A 162 -3.31 1.33 -18.99
C THR A 162 -2.85 2.77 -19.15
N HIS A 163 -3.32 3.69 -18.31
CA HIS A 163 -2.94 5.09 -18.38
C HIS A 163 -1.45 5.31 -18.09
N SER A 164 -0.88 4.59 -17.10
CA SER A 164 0.56 4.56 -16.87
C SER A 164 1.34 4.08 -18.11
N SER A 165 0.86 3.03 -18.78
CA SER A 165 1.48 2.52 -20.01
C SER A 165 1.41 3.53 -21.16
N LEU A 166 0.35 4.31 -21.26
CA LEU A 166 0.24 5.40 -22.23
C LEU A 166 1.24 6.51 -21.95
N TRP A 167 1.45 6.87 -20.67
CA TRP A 167 2.49 7.84 -20.30
C TRP A 167 3.89 7.31 -20.64
N LEU A 168 4.19 6.05 -20.33
CA LEU A 168 5.47 5.42 -20.68
C LEU A 168 5.74 5.43 -22.18
N LYS A 169 4.69 5.25 -22.97
CA LYS A 169 4.78 5.16 -24.45
C LYS A 169 4.88 6.53 -25.13
N HIS A 170 4.13 7.53 -24.64
CA HIS A 170 3.90 8.78 -25.37
C HIS A 170 4.50 10.02 -24.71
N ILE A 171 4.88 9.96 -23.42
CA ILE A 171 5.48 11.09 -22.70
C ILE A 171 6.96 10.82 -22.48
N PRO A 172 7.88 11.50 -23.21
CA PRO A 172 9.30 11.27 -23.09
C PRO A 172 9.83 11.45 -21.67
N GLY A 173 10.79 10.61 -21.26
CA GLY A 173 11.41 10.66 -19.95
C GLY A 173 10.54 10.14 -18.81
N THR A 174 9.43 9.47 -19.11
CA THR A 174 8.57 8.84 -18.11
C THR A 174 9.10 7.47 -17.71
N MET A 175 9.06 7.16 -16.43
CA MET A 175 9.31 5.81 -15.90
C MET A 175 8.20 5.36 -14.94
N LEU A 176 7.94 4.05 -14.88
CA LEU A 176 7.06 3.45 -13.89
C LEU A 176 7.79 3.37 -12.55
N LEU A 177 7.19 3.86 -11.48
CA LEU A 177 7.73 3.74 -10.11
C LEU A 177 7.15 2.53 -9.37
N ASN A 178 5.83 2.39 -9.41
CA ASN A 178 5.11 1.26 -8.82
C ASN A 178 3.75 1.09 -9.52
N ASP A 179 3.25 -0.14 -9.57
CA ASP A 179 1.94 -0.44 -10.14
C ASP A 179 1.17 -1.34 -9.18
N ASP A 180 0.47 -0.74 -8.25
CA ASP A 180 -0.55 -1.26 -7.35
C ASP A 180 -0.51 -0.68 -5.92
N ASN A 181 0.63 -0.76 -5.19
CA ASN A 181 0.70 -0.36 -3.77
C ASN A 181 1.90 0.56 -3.47
N PRO A 182 2.05 1.72 -4.13
CA PRO A 182 3.04 2.73 -3.75
C PRO A 182 2.70 3.32 -2.38
N ILE A 183 3.71 3.92 -1.75
CA ILE A 183 3.52 4.66 -0.51
C ILE A 183 3.49 6.16 -0.80
N LEU A 184 2.43 6.83 -0.38
CA LEU A 184 2.33 8.29 -0.37
C LEU A 184 2.56 8.78 1.07
N ARG A 185 3.48 9.71 1.23
CA ARG A 185 3.85 10.20 2.57
C ARG A 185 3.78 11.71 2.64
N LEU A 186 3.11 12.21 3.70
CA LEU A 186 3.24 13.58 4.16
C LEU A 186 4.49 13.66 5.05
N MET A 187 5.49 14.41 4.61
CA MET A 187 6.75 14.56 5.30
C MET A 187 6.63 15.55 6.47
N PRO A 188 7.52 15.48 7.49
CA PRO A 188 7.48 16.41 8.63
C PRO A 188 7.64 17.89 8.24
N ASP A 189 8.25 18.19 7.09
CA ASP A 189 8.38 19.54 6.54
C ASP A 189 7.12 20.03 5.79
N GLY A 190 6.04 19.22 5.80
CA GLY A 190 4.79 19.53 5.12
C GLY A 190 4.78 19.21 3.62
N THR A 191 5.84 18.65 3.06
CA THR A 191 5.86 18.23 1.65
C THR A 191 5.27 16.84 1.46
N ALA A 192 4.76 16.55 0.25
CA ALA A 192 4.30 15.21 -0.12
C ALA A 192 5.33 14.50 -0.99
N ARG A 193 5.65 13.23 -0.65
CA ARG A 193 6.53 12.38 -1.44
C ARG A 193 5.86 11.04 -1.74
N VAL A 194 6.16 10.49 -2.91
CA VAL A 194 5.73 9.15 -3.29
C VAL A 194 6.92 8.23 -3.41
N PHE A 195 6.76 7.03 -2.87
CA PHE A 195 7.80 6.00 -2.80
C PHE A 195 7.33 4.74 -3.53
N GLY A 196 8.26 4.07 -4.19
CA GLY A 196 8.06 2.68 -4.57
C GLY A 196 7.97 1.79 -3.34
N SER A 197 7.43 0.60 -3.52
CA SER A 197 7.24 -0.37 -2.44
C SER A 197 7.59 -1.79 -2.91
N PRO A 198 7.75 -2.74 -2.00
CA PRO A 198 7.91 -4.15 -2.35
C PRO A 198 6.61 -4.80 -2.83
N TRP A 199 5.50 -4.09 -2.79
CA TRP A 199 4.18 -4.59 -3.19
C TRP A 199 3.79 -4.03 -4.55
N SER A 200 3.53 -4.93 -5.50
CA SER A 200 3.16 -4.58 -6.87
C SER A 200 2.10 -5.55 -7.37
N GLY A 201 1.27 -5.11 -8.29
CA GLY A 201 0.23 -5.91 -8.89
C GLY A 201 0.75 -6.86 -9.97
N LYS A 202 0.04 -6.92 -11.10
CA LYS A 202 0.36 -7.82 -12.21
C LYS A 202 1.70 -7.50 -12.88
N THR A 203 2.17 -6.26 -12.79
CA THR A 203 3.46 -5.82 -13.34
C THR A 203 4.48 -5.76 -12.20
N PRO A 204 5.42 -6.71 -12.10
CA PRO A 204 6.47 -6.65 -11.09
C PRO A 204 7.27 -5.35 -11.20
N CYS A 205 7.21 -4.50 -10.17
CA CYS A 205 7.89 -3.22 -10.14
C CYS A 205 8.29 -2.86 -8.71
N TYR A 206 9.46 -3.34 -8.28
CA TYR A 206 9.96 -3.24 -6.91
C TYR A 206 11.12 -2.27 -6.83
N LYS A 207 10.83 -0.97 -6.93
CA LYS A 207 11.83 0.09 -6.94
C LYS A 207 11.90 0.78 -5.57
N ASN A 208 13.07 0.73 -4.93
CA ASN A 208 13.34 1.48 -3.71
C ASN A 208 13.82 2.90 -4.08
N LEU A 209 12.92 3.68 -4.67
CA LEU A 209 13.12 5.06 -5.10
C LEU A 209 11.97 5.91 -4.58
N ASP A 210 12.21 7.23 -4.47
CA ASP A 210 11.19 8.19 -4.08
C ASP A 210 11.34 9.52 -4.82
N PHE A 211 10.23 10.23 -4.95
CA PHE A 211 10.14 11.49 -5.65
C PHE A 211 9.15 12.44 -4.94
N PRO A 212 9.33 13.77 -5.06
CA PRO A 212 8.26 14.69 -4.73
C PRO A 212 6.98 14.30 -5.46
N ALA A 213 5.86 14.24 -4.76
CA ALA A 213 4.58 14.00 -5.39
C ALA A 213 4.16 15.23 -6.21
N GLY A 214 3.82 15.04 -7.48
CA GLY A 214 3.39 16.09 -8.39
C GLY A 214 1.89 16.32 -8.35
N ALA A 215 1.12 15.26 -8.57
CA ALA A 215 -0.34 15.30 -8.55
C ALA A 215 -0.94 13.90 -8.35
N VAL A 216 -2.21 13.91 -7.97
CA VAL A 216 -3.08 12.72 -7.95
C VAL A 216 -4.17 12.87 -9.00
N VAL A 217 -4.37 11.84 -9.80
CA VAL A 217 -5.37 11.84 -10.88
C VAL A 217 -6.29 10.63 -10.75
N ARG A 218 -7.56 10.87 -10.49
CA ARG A 218 -8.58 9.83 -10.50
C ARG A 218 -9.04 9.54 -11.91
N ILE A 219 -8.80 8.33 -12.39
CA ILE A 219 -9.21 7.88 -13.74
C ILE A 219 -10.68 7.44 -13.71
N ARG A 220 -11.43 7.89 -14.72
CA ARG A 220 -12.78 7.42 -15.02
C ARG A 220 -12.89 7.14 -16.52
N GLN A 221 -13.46 6.02 -16.90
CA GLN A 221 -13.71 5.69 -18.29
C GLN A 221 -14.85 6.56 -18.85
N ALA A 222 -14.60 7.22 -19.97
CA ALA A 222 -15.57 8.08 -20.66
C ALA A 222 -15.35 8.03 -22.17
N PRO A 223 -16.36 8.38 -23.01
CA PRO A 223 -16.21 8.44 -24.46
C PRO A 223 -15.53 9.74 -24.95
N PHE A 224 -14.89 10.49 -24.07
CA PHE A 224 -14.17 11.73 -24.35
C PHE A 224 -13.03 11.93 -23.34
N ASN A 225 -12.12 12.86 -23.62
CA ASN A 225 -11.02 13.22 -22.74
C ASN A 225 -11.29 14.58 -22.12
N LYS A 226 -11.41 14.63 -20.78
CA LYS A 226 -11.56 15.85 -19.98
C LYS A 226 -10.89 15.70 -18.62
N ILE A 227 -10.11 16.69 -18.22
CA ILE A 227 -9.49 16.72 -16.88
C ILE A 227 -9.95 17.95 -16.12
N GLU A 228 -10.28 17.78 -14.85
CA GLU A 228 -10.72 18.85 -13.95
C GLU A 228 -10.02 18.73 -12.60
N LYS A 229 -9.64 19.89 -12.03
CA LYS A 229 -9.10 19.94 -10.66
C LYS A 229 -10.22 19.70 -9.65
N LEU A 230 -9.98 18.84 -8.69
CA LEU A 230 -10.95 18.52 -7.65
C LEU A 230 -10.89 19.55 -6.51
N PRO A 231 -12.05 20.00 -6.03
CA PRO A 231 -12.12 20.76 -4.78
C PRO A 231 -11.72 19.86 -3.59
N PRO A 232 -11.30 20.46 -2.44
CA PRO A 232 -10.72 19.72 -1.31
C PRO A 232 -11.55 18.52 -0.82
N VAL A 233 -12.87 18.65 -0.72
CA VAL A 233 -13.75 17.57 -0.27
C VAL A 233 -13.73 16.37 -1.24
N GLN A 234 -13.72 16.62 -2.54
CA GLN A 234 -13.66 15.55 -3.55
C GLN A 234 -12.26 14.96 -3.66
N ALA A 235 -11.21 15.76 -3.47
CA ALA A 235 -9.83 15.31 -3.38
C ALA A 235 -9.66 14.35 -2.19
N TYR A 236 -10.16 14.74 -1.02
CA TYR A 236 -10.18 13.90 0.17
C TYR A 236 -10.90 12.56 -0.07
N ALA A 237 -12.10 12.60 -0.62
CA ALA A 237 -12.87 11.39 -0.94
C ALA A 237 -12.13 10.48 -1.95
N SER A 238 -11.40 11.07 -2.91
CA SER A 238 -10.62 10.32 -3.90
C SER A 238 -9.42 9.61 -3.29
N LEU A 239 -8.64 10.30 -2.43
CA LEU A 239 -7.53 9.71 -1.68
C LEU A 239 -8.03 8.65 -0.71
N MET A 240 -9.08 8.96 0.06
CA MET A 240 -9.69 8.06 1.03
C MET A 240 -10.15 6.73 0.41
N ALA A 241 -10.69 6.78 -0.81
CA ALA A 241 -11.18 5.58 -1.51
C ALA A 241 -10.04 4.68 -2.04
N ALA A 242 -8.82 5.21 -2.17
CA ALA A 242 -7.67 4.49 -2.69
C ALA A 242 -6.63 4.14 -1.62
N ALA A 243 -6.74 4.68 -0.42
CA ALA A 243 -5.80 4.40 0.66
C ALA A 243 -6.23 3.18 1.49
N SER A 244 -5.30 2.27 1.73
CA SER A 244 -5.49 1.13 2.62
C SER A 244 -5.74 1.61 4.05
N SER A 245 -6.80 1.14 4.67
CA SER A 245 -7.14 1.51 6.04
C SER A 245 -7.94 0.42 6.74
N PHE A 246 -7.82 0.38 8.07
CA PHE A 246 -8.69 -0.41 8.91
C PHE A 246 -9.50 0.49 9.83
N ARG A 247 -10.69 0.86 9.38
CA ARG A 247 -11.57 1.84 10.03
C ARG A 247 -12.08 1.47 11.43
N PRO A 248 -12.24 0.18 11.82
CA PRO A 248 -12.68 -0.17 13.17
C PRO A 248 -11.74 0.26 14.31
N PHE A 249 -10.47 0.58 14.01
CA PHE A 249 -9.53 1.07 15.02
C PHE A 249 -9.53 2.60 15.06
N LYS A 250 -10.21 3.19 16.05
CA LYS A 250 -10.37 4.64 16.17
C LYS A 250 -9.04 5.40 16.11
N THR A 251 -8.05 4.99 16.88
CA THR A 251 -6.73 5.67 16.93
C THR A 251 -6.01 5.64 15.58
N LEU A 252 -6.05 4.50 14.88
CA LEU A 252 -5.47 4.39 13.54
C LEU A 252 -6.25 5.22 12.54
N ALA A 253 -7.58 5.23 12.64
CA ALA A 253 -8.42 6.03 11.78
C ALA A 253 -8.15 7.54 11.93
N GLU A 254 -7.98 8.03 13.15
CA GLU A 254 -7.64 9.44 13.41
C GLU A 254 -6.31 9.85 12.77
N GLY A 255 -5.25 9.07 12.93
CA GLY A 255 -3.94 9.33 12.32
C GLY A 255 -3.99 9.26 10.79
N TRP A 256 -4.74 8.30 10.26
CA TRP A 256 -4.95 8.14 8.83
C TRP A 256 -5.74 9.32 8.22
N HIS A 257 -6.81 9.77 8.90
CA HIS A 257 -7.57 10.96 8.49
C HIS A 257 -6.72 12.23 8.53
N ALA A 258 -5.93 12.45 9.58
CA ALA A 258 -5.02 13.59 9.68
C ALA A 258 -3.99 13.62 8.52
N THR A 259 -3.49 12.44 8.12
CA THR A 259 -2.60 12.31 6.96
C THR A 259 -3.31 12.68 5.65
N LEU A 260 -4.54 12.22 5.45
CA LEU A 260 -5.36 12.57 4.28
C LEU A 260 -5.61 14.09 4.19
N GLU A 261 -5.99 14.71 5.29
CA GLU A 261 -6.23 16.16 5.37
C GLU A 261 -4.97 16.96 5.03
N GLY A 262 -3.83 16.57 5.60
CA GLY A 262 -2.56 17.21 5.29
C GLY A 262 -2.16 17.06 3.82
N LEU A 263 -2.34 15.88 3.22
CA LEU A 263 -2.04 15.64 1.80
C LEU A 263 -2.95 16.44 0.87
N VAL A 264 -4.24 16.55 1.17
CA VAL A 264 -5.19 17.39 0.40
C VAL A 264 -4.77 18.86 0.39
N GLY A 265 -4.17 19.32 1.48
CA GLY A 265 -3.69 20.70 1.60
C GLY A 265 -2.48 21.03 0.72
N VAL A 266 -1.68 20.02 0.34
CA VAL A 266 -0.39 20.26 -0.35
C VAL A 266 -0.28 19.57 -1.71
N LEU A 267 -1.19 18.64 -2.06
CA LEU A 267 -1.10 17.85 -3.28
C LEU A 267 -2.31 18.13 -4.18
N PRO A 268 -2.12 18.67 -5.39
CA PRO A 268 -3.22 18.89 -6.32
C PRO A 268 -3.82 17.55 -6.77
N CYS A 269 -5.15 17.48 -6.73
CA CYS A 269 -5.92 16.31 -7.13
C CYS A 269 -6.82 16.64 -8.31
N TYR A 270 -6.92 15.70 -9.26
CA TYR A 270 -7.70 15.85 -10.48
C TYR A 270 -8.59 14.63 -10.70
N VAL A 271 -9.63 14.80 -11.50
CA VAL A 271 -10.36 13.72 -12.14
C VAL A 271 -10.13 13.79 -13.65
N LEU A 272 -9.81 12.66 -14.24
CA LEU A 272 -9.64 12.49 -15.69
C LEU A 272 -10.72 11.53 -16.20
N ASP A 273 -11.69 12.07 -16.92
CA ASP A 273 -12.61 11.32 -17.75
C ASP A 273 -11.92 11.06 -19.08
N CYS A 274 -11.69 9.79 -19.45
CA CYS A 274 -10.86 9.53 -20.62
C CYS A 274 -11.14 8.23 -21.38
N LEU A 275 -10.77 8.27 -22.66
CA LEU A 275 -10.48 7.12 -23.49
C LEU A 275 -9.09 6.55 -23.18
N PRO A 276 -8.81 5.28 -23.50
CA PRO A 276 -7.48 4.69 -23.35
C PRO A 276 -6.60 5.02 -24.56
N ASP A 277 -6.33 6.31 -24.81
CA ASP A 277 -5.61 6.80 -26.00
C ASP A 277 -4.45 7.77 -25.65
N GLN A 278 -3.65 8.09 -26.65
CA GLN A 278 -2.53 9.03 -26.54
C GLN A 278 -2.99 10.43 -26.11
N ALA A 279 -4.12 10.90 -26.64
CA ALA A 279 -4.63 12.23 -26.34
C ALA A 279 -4.97 12.40 -24.85
N ALA A 280 -5.47 11.33 -24.20
CA ALA A 280 -5.70 11.31 -22.75
C ALA A 280 -4.40 11.47 -21.96
N ALA A 281 -3.33 10.79 -22.36
CA ALA A 281 -2.03 10.88 -21.68
C ALA A 281 -1.42 12.28 -21.83
N GLU A 282 -1.45 12.85 -23.04
CA GLU A 282 -0.95 14.19 -23.33
C GLU A 282 -1.74 15.28 -22.60
N LEU A 283 -3.07 15.20 -22.59
CA LEU A 283 -3.95 16.10 -21.87
C LEU A 283 -3.64 16.06 -20.36
N CYS A 284 -3.56 14.84 -19.81
CA CYS A 284 -3.23 14.64 -18.41
C CYS A 284 -1.88 15.25 -18.07
N HIS A 285 -0.82 14.88 -18.79
CA HIS A 285 0.53 15.36 -18.58
C HIS A 285 0.60 16.90 -18.62
N LYS A 286 0.09 17.52 -19.70
CA LYS A 286 0.07 18.97 -19.86
C LYS A 286 -0.60 19.68 -18.68
N THR A 287 -1.69 19.10 -18.17
CA THR A 287 -2.45 19.72 -17.08
C THR A 287 -1.73 19.58 -15.74
N VAL A 288 -1.22 18.39 -15.40
CA VAL A 288 -0.68 18.12 -14.05
C VAL A 288 0.77 18.61 -13.86
N VAL A 289 1.51 18.84 -14.96
CA VAL A 289 2.89 19.33 -14.90
C VAL A 289 2.95 20.85 -14.86
N HIS A 290 1.98 21.55 -15.47
CA HIS A 290 1.97 23.01 -15.60
C HIS A 290 0.84 23.70 -14.80
N GLY A 291 -0.08 22.92 -14.19
CA GLY A 291 -1.16 23.42 -13.33
C GLY A 291 -0.79 23.37 -11.88
#